data_90ce8b7d7f69e5ad34f7433b0ddf38e6
#
_entry.id   90ce8b7d7f69e5ad34f7433b0ddf38e6
#
_cell.length_a   1.000
_cell.length_b   1.000
_cell.length_c   1.000
_cell.angle_alpha   90.00
_cell.angle_beta   90.00
_cell.angle_gamma   90.00
#
_symmetry.space_group_name_H-M   'P 1'
#
loop_
_entity.id
_entity.type
_entity.pdbx_description
1 polymer ?
#
loop_
_entity_poly.entity_id
_entity_poly.type
_entity_poly.pdbx_seq_one_letter_code
_entity_poly.pdbx_strand_id
1 'polypeptide(L)'
;MQPDNGKYQLSITLRHIRQNGLHVRMRALRQTTMDNRNRQILNIALPAIVSNITVPLLGLVDVAIVGHLGAASYIGAIAVGGMTFNVIYWIFGFLRMGTSGLTGQALGRRDLTETVRLLVRSLGIAMAVALALIVLQVPLREASMLVMQPPAEVRRLASIYFNILIWGAPAMLGLFSLSGWYIGMQNSRVPMFIAITQNIINIGASMLLVFGFGLKVEGVALGTLIAQWGGFIMALLLCFVNYRRLRRYFSWQGVWRRDAMAHFFKVNRDIFLRTLCMVAVMLFFTSAGSWQGEVVLAVNTLLMQFYMLFSYVMDGFAYAGEALSGKFYGARNQEALGSTVRRLFWWGAGMAVGFTLVYGIGGDAFLSLLTDEPSVVAASHEYYYWALAIPVAGMAAFVWDGVFIGCTMTRGMLQSMFLAAVTFFTLYYSLRFTMANHGLWLAFIAFVAVRGLAQTVIWRRRQLRHNA
;
A
#
# COMPACT_ATOMS: atom_id res chain seq x y z
N MET A 1 28.52 58.11 46.85
CA MET A 1 28.59 56.66 46.41
C MET A 1 27.72 56.50 45.21
N GLN A 2 28.31 56.51 44.02
CA GLN A 2 27.56 56.16 42.78
C GLN A 2 27.51 54.63 42.63
N PRO A 3 26.36 53.99 42.27
CA PRO A 3 26.30 52.58 42.08
C PRO A 3 26.98 52.21 40.76
N ASP A 4 27.74 51.14 40.82
CA ASP A 4 28.57 50.52 39.79
C ASP A 4 27.75 50.04 38.57
N ASN A 5 27.50 50.96 37.61
CA ASN A 5 26.74 50.74 36.38
C ASN A 5 27.43 49.72 35.42
N GLY A 6 28.74 49.48 35.63
CA GLY A 6 29.49 48.53 34.76
C GLY A 6 29.15 47.05 34.99
N LYS A 7 28.93 46.68 36.26
CA LYS A 7 28.54 45.27 36.58
C LYS A 7 27.13 44.92 36.13
N TYR A 8 26.19 45.85 36.09
CA TYR A 8 24.84 45.66 35.62
C TYR A 8 24.80 45.49 34.10
N GLN A 9 25.54 46.30 33.35
CA GLN A 9 25.62 46.17 31.89
C GLN A 9 26.31 44.87 31.46
N LEU A 10 27.37 44.44 32.15
CA LEU A 10 28.07 43.19 31.87
C LEU A 10 27.15 41.97 32.11
N SER A 11 26.32 42.00 33.16
CA SER A 11 25.38 40.92 33.48
C SER A 11 24.25 40.78 32.43
N ILE A 12 23.79 41.89 31.90
CA ILE A 12 22.76 41.92 30.82
C ILE A 12 23.35 41.39 29.51
N THR A 13 24.55 41.83 29.16
CA THR A 13 25.25 41.38 27.95
C THR A 13 25.58 39.88 27.99
N LEU A 14 26.04 39.37 29.12
CA LEU A 14 26.29 37.95 29.34
C LEU A 14 25.00 37.11 29.30
N ARG A 15 23.86 37.62 29.81
CA ARG A 15 22.56 36.95 29.67
C ARG A 15 22.10 36.91 28.22
N HIS A 16 22.25 37.99 27.45
CA HIS A 16 21.91 38.02 26.02
C HIS A 16 22.80 37.08 25.18
N ILE A 17 24.11 37.03 25.44
CA ILE A 17 25.02 36.10 24.74
C ILE A 17 24.66 34.63 25.09
N ARG A 18 24.34 34.36 26.36
CA ARG A 18 23.93 33.02 26.81
C ARG A 18 22.57 32.59 26.21
N GLN A 19 21.61 33.50 26.10
CA GLN A 19 20.32 33.25 25.45
C GLN A 19 20.47 33.05 23.94
N ASN A 20 21.24 33.89 23.24
CA ASN A 20 21.51 33.72 21.81
C ASN A 20 22.31 32.46 21.51
N GLY A 21 23.29 32.09 22.33
CA GLY A 21 24.01 30.82 22.21
C GLY A 21 23.10 29.59 22.43
N LEU A 22 22.13 29.70 23.36
CA LEU A 22 21.13 28.65 23.58
C LEU A 22 20.17 28.51 22.38
N HIS A 23 19.72 29.65 21.83
CA HIS A 23 18.86 29.65 20.63
C HIS A 23 19.55 29.09 19.38
N VAL A 24 20.83 29.40 19.18
CA VAL A 24 21.64 28.86 18.07
C VAL A 24 21.86 27.36 18.25
N ARG A 25 22.22 26.90 19.48
CA ARG A 25 22.33 25.45 19.78
C ARG A 25 21.00 24.72 19.64
N MET A 26 19.92 25.31 20.10
CA MET A 26 18.57 24.71 19.93
C MET A 26 18.15 24.64 18.46
N ARG A 27 18.49 25.66 17.65
CA ARG A 27 18.26 25.60 16.18
C ARG A 27 19.13 24.55 15.52
N ALA A 28 20.41 24.44 15.85
CA ALA A 28 21.32 23.42 15.33
C ALA A 28 20.87 22.00 15.74
N LEU A 29 20.47 21.79 17.00
CA LEU A 29 19.89 20.52 17.48
C LEU A 29 18.55 20.21 16.83
N ARG A 30 17.70 21.19 16.56
CA ARG A 30 16.48 21.02 15.79
C ARG A 30 16.78 20.67 14.33
N GLN A 31 17.72 21.31 13.68
CA GLN A 31 18.13 21.00 12.32
C GLN A 31 18.69 19.59 12.19
N THR A 32 19.60 19.18 13.07
CA THR A 32 20.16 17.81 13.06
C THR A 32 19.12 16.73 13.36
N THR A 33 18.19 16.98 14.29
CA THR A 33 17.04 16.08 14.52
C THR A 33 16.05 16.11 13.36
N MET A 34 15.96 17.23 12.67
CA MET A 34 15.11 17.40 11.49
C MET A 34 15.63 16.63 10.29
N ASP A 35 16.92 16.72 9.98
CA ASP A 35 17.55 15.98 8.88
C ASP A 35 17.53 14.47 9.13
N ASN A 36 17.71 14.05 10.38
CA ASN A 36 17.65 12.65 10.75
C ASN A 36 16.25 12.02 10.53
N ARG A 37 15.16 12.79 10.71
CA ARG A 37 13.80 12.28 10.45
C ARG A 37 13.45 12.18 8.98
N ASN A 38 13.80 13.17 8.16
CA ASN A 38 13.63 13.08 6.73
C ASN A 38 14.36 11.85 6.18
N ARG A 39 15.60 11.65 6.64
CA ARG A 39 16.39 10.47 6.27
C ARG A 39 15.72 9.17 6.70
N GLN A 40 15.11 9.13 7.90
CA GLN A 40 14.36 7.94 8.35
C GLN A 40 13.14 7.67 7.46
N ILE A 41 12.37 8.69 7.10
CA ILE A 41 11.20 8.56 6.20
C ILE A 41 11.67 8.05 4.83
N LEU A 42 12.66 8.71 4.21
CA LEU A 42 13.13 8.34 2.88
C LEU A 42 13.80 6.96 2.83
N ASN A 43 14.52 6.56 3.88
CA ASN A 43 15.11 5.23 3.97
C ASN A 43 14.07 4.09 3.96
N ILE A 44 12.82 4.39 4.33
CA ILE A 44 11.72 3.43 4.28
C ILE A 44 10.90 3.65 3.00
N ALA A 45 10.57 4.90 2.67
CA ALA A 45 9.69 5.23 1.55
C ALA A 45 10.33 4.87 0.20
N LEU A 46 11.59 5.24 -0.07
CA LEU A 46 12.21 5.01 -1.37
C LEU A 46 12.31 3.52 -1.74
N PRO A 47 12.81 2.62 -0.87
CA PRO A 47 12.79 1.19 -1.19
C PRO A 47 11.36 0.64 -1.36
N ALA A 48 10.40 1.13 -0.60
CA ALA A 48 9.00 0.72 -0.73
C ALA A 48 8.39 1.18 -2.06
N ILE A 49 8.68 2.40 -2.52
CA ILE A 49 8.26 2.90 -3.85
C ILE A 49 8.82 2.00 -4.96
N VAL A 50 10.12 1.69 -4.91
CA VAL A 50 10.74 0.80 -5.89
C VAL A 50 10.05 -0.56 -5.90
N SER A 51 9.77 -1.14 -4.72
CA SER A 51 9.04 -2.40 -4.59
C SER A 51 7.65 -2.32 -5.23
N ASN A 52 6.89 -1.25 -4.95
CA ASN A 52 5.52 -1.10 -5.45
C ASN A 52 5.46 -0.90 -6.97
N ILE A 53 6.40 -0.18 -7.57
CA ILE A 53 6.46 0.03 -9.03
C ILE A 53 6.84 -1.26 -9.76
N THR A 54 7.57 -2.18 -9.15
CA THR A 54 7.94 -3.45 -9.80
C THR A 54 6.77 -4.42 -9.94
N VAL A 55 5.72 -4.30 -9.12
CA VAL A 55 4.54 -5.20 -9.16
C VAL A 55 3.78 -5.14 -10.49
N PRO A 56 3.36 -3.96 -11.01
CA PRO A 56 2.66 -3.91 -12.30
C PRO A 56 3.55 -4.33 -13.49
N LEU A 57 4.87 -4.14 -13.40
CA LEU A 57 5.79 -4.58 -14.46
C LEU A 57 5.76 -6.09 -14.65
N LEU A 58 5.56 -6.86 -13.57
CA LEU A 58 5.46 -8.31 -13.64
C LEU A 58 4.28 -8.76 -14.52
N GLY A 59 3.10 -8.18 -14.29
CA GLY A 59 1.92 -8.51 -15.09
C GLY A 59 2.08 -8.16 -16.57
N LEU A 60 2.77 -7.06 -16.89
CA LEU A 60 3.08 -6.69 -18.26
C LEU A 60 4.02 -7.69 -18.95
N VAL A 61 5.03 -8.17 -18.23
CA VAL A 61 5.97 -9.18 -18.76
C VAL A 61 5.27 -10.53 -18.97
N ASP A 62 4.43 -10.96 -18.05
CA ASP A 62 3.64 -12.21 -18.21
C ASP A 62 2.75 -12.14 -19.46
N VAL A 63 2.05 -11.02 -19.67
CA VAL A 63 1.24 -10.78 -20.87
C VAL A 63 2.11 -10.73 -22.14
N ALA A 64 3.28 -10.09 -22.08
CA ALA A 64 4.19 -10.03 -23.22
C ALA A 64 4.71 -11.41 -23.62
N ILE A 65 5.12 -12.25 -22.65
CA ILE A 65 5.58 -13.64 -22.89
C ILE A 65 4.48 -14.42 -23.63
N VAL A 66 3.23 -14.32 -23.17
CA VAL A 66 2.11 -15.06 -23.74
C VAL A 66 1.62 -14.47 -25.06
N GLY A 67 1.77 -13.17 -25.25
CA GLY A 67 1.43 -12.49 -26.51
C GLY A 67 2.21 -13.05 -27.72
N HIS A 68 3.41 -13.60 -27.49
CA HIS A 68 4.21 -14.24 -28.53
C HIS A 68 3.83 -15.70 -28.82
N LEU A 69 2.87 -16.28 -28.12
CA LEU A 69 2.41 -17.67 -28.34
C LEU A 69 1.33 -17.81 -29.42
N GLY A 70 0.92 -16.70 -30.06
CA GLY A 70 0.09 -16.71 -31.27
C GLY A 70 -1.40 -16.98 -31.07
N ALA A 71 -1.92 -17.02 -29.83
CA ALA A 71 -3.36 -17.20 -29.58
C ALA A 71 -3.89 -16.22 -28.53
N ALA A 72 -4.92 -15.46 -28.91
CA ALA A 72 -5.58 -14.50 -28.01
C ALA A 72 -6.16 -15.15 -26.75
N SER A 73 -6.56 -16.43 -26.81
CA SER A 73 -7.09 -17.19 -25.68
C SER A 73 -6.08 -17.35 -24.53
N TYR A 74 -4.79 -17.41 -24.82
CA TYR A 74 -3.75 -17.47 -23.78
C TYR A 74 -3.64 -16.15 -23.02
N ILE A 75 -3.68 -15.01 -23.72
CA ILE A 75 -3.69 -13.67 -23.09
C ILE A 75 -4.94 -13.53 -22.22
N GLY A 76 -6.11 -13.91 -22.74
CA GLY A 76 -7.37 -13.89 -21.99
C GLY A 76 -7.33 -14.76 -20.73
N ALA A 77 -6.71 -15.94 -20.81
CA ALA A 77 -6.61 -16.87 -19.68
C ALA A 77 -5.75 -16.30 -18.54
N ILE A 78 -4.60 -15.68 -18.86
CA ILE A 78 -3.74 -15.04 -17.86
C ILE A 78 -4.39 -13.77 -17.29
N ALA A 79 -5.10 -13.01 -18.12
CA ALA A 79 -5.85 -11.84 -17.65
C ALA A 79 -6.92 -12.24 -16.63
N VAL A 80 -7.75 -13.24 -16.94
CA VAL A 80 -8.80 -13.77 -16.04
C VAL A 80 -8.21 -14.38 -14.78
N GLY A 81 -7.21 -15.25 -14.92
CA GLY A 81 -6.54 -15.90 -13.79
C GLY A 81 -5.80 -14.91 -12.91
N GLY A 82 -5.04 -14.00 -13.50
CA GLY A 82 -4.30 -12.95 -12.79
C GLY A 82 -5.22 -11.99 -12.03
N MET A 83 -6.32 -11.55 -12.65
CA MET A 83 -7.31 -10.70 -11.99
C MET A 83 -7.96 -11.41 -10.79
N THR A 84 -8.26 -12.71 -10.91
CA THR A 84 -8.78 -13.51 -9.81
C THR A 84 -7.84 -13.51 -8.61
N PHE A 85 -6.55 -13.81 -8.83
CA PHE A 85 -5.56 -13.81 -7.75
C PHE A 85 -5.27 -12.41 -7.21
N ASN A 86 -5.27 -11.37 -8.05
CA ASN A 86 -5.12 -9.99 -7.58
C ASN A 86 -6.22 -9.61 -6.59
N VAL A 87 -7.48 -9.95 -6.87
CA VAL A 87 -8.60 -9.70 -5.96
C VAL A 87 -8.43 -10.49 -4.66
N ILE A 88 -8.12 -11.80 -4.76
CA ILE A 88 -7.89 -12.65 -3.58
C ILE A 88 -6.78 -12.06 -2.70
N TYR A 89 -5.61 -11.82 -3.26
CA TYR A 89 -4.47 -11.32 -2.49
C TYR A 89 -4.67 -9.89 -1.97
N TRP A 90 -5.37 -9.03 -2.71
CA TRP A 90 -5.70 -7.70 -2.23
C TRP A 90 -6.56 -7.72 -0.97
N ILE A 91 -7.55 -8.61 -0.93
CA ILE A 91 -8.40 -8.84 0.25
C ILE A 91 -7.54 -9.23 1.47
N PHE A 92 -6.53 -10.10 1.29
CA PHE A 92 -5.64 -10.54 2.37
C PHE A 92 -4.46 -9.59 2.65
N GLY A 93 -4.35 -8.46 1.97
CA GLY A 93 -3.36 -7.41 2.24
C GLY A 93 -3.37 -6.88 3.68
N PHE A 94 -4.46 -7.12 4.44
CA PHE A 94 -4.54 -6.79 5.87
C PHE A 94 -3.47 -7.51 6.70
N LEU A 95 -3.03 -8.71 6.29
CA LEU A 95 -1.96 -9.44 6.97
C LEU A 95 -0.66 -8.62 7.01
N ARG A 96 -0.31 -7.96 5.91
CA ARG A 96 0.85 -7.07 5.85
C ARG A 96 0.65 -5.84 6.75
N MET A 97 -0.46 -5.15 6.57
CA MET A 97 -0.76 -3.88 7.24
C MET A 97 -0.86 -4.06 8.76
N GLY A 98 -1.65 -5.03 9.22
CA GLY A 98 -1.84 -5.32 10.64
C GLY A 98 -0.55 -5.77 11.33
N THR A 99 0.24 -6.61 10.65
CA THR A 99 1.53 -7.07 11.17
C THR A 99 2.53 -5.93 11.28
N SER A 100 2.59 -5.02 10.28
CA SER A 100 3.48 -3.86 10.28
C SER A 100 3.19 -2.91 11.46
N GLY A 101 1.94 -2.52 11.65
CA GLY A 101 1.55 -1.62 12.74
C GLY A 101 1.84 -2.19 14.13
N LEU A 102 1.43 -3.44 14.36
CA LEU A 102 1.64 -4.11 15.65
C LEU A 102 3.14 -4.33 15.95
N THR A 103 3.92 -4.74 14.94
CA THR A 103 5.38 -4.94 15.07
C THR A 103 6.08 -3.61 15.35
N GLY A 104 5.73 -2.54 14.66
CA GLY A 104 6.27 -1.20 14.92
C GLY A 104 6.03 -0.74 16.36
N GLN A 105 4.85 -1.01 16.91
CA GLN A 105 4.54 -0.69 18.30
C GLN A 105 5.31 -1.55 19.30
N ALA A 106 5.43 -2.86 19.07
CA ALA A 106 6.22 -3.75 19.91
C ALA A 106 7.68 -3.32 19.93
N LEU A 107 8.24 -2.97 18.77
CA LEU A 107 9.59 -2.42 18.64
C LEU A 107 9.74 -1.10 19.41
N GLY A 108 8.75 -0.21 19.33
CA GLY A 108 8.72 1.06 20.06
C GLY A 108 8.73 0.87 21.58
N ARG A 109 8.02 -0.12 22.09
CA ARG A 109 8.03 -0.54 23.50
C ARG A 109 9.30 -1.27 23.92
N ARG A 110 10.20 -1.57 22.98
CA ARG A 110 11.39 -2.42 23.17
C ARG A 110 11.03 -3.86 23.59
N ASP A 111 9.84 -4.31 23.28
CA ASP A 111 9.37 -5.67 23.56
C ASP A 111 9.74 -6.59 22.39
N LEU A 112 10.97 -7.08 22.43
CA LEU A 112 11.51 -7.96 21.39
C LEU A 112 10.83 -9.34 21.40
N THR A 113 10.34 -9.78 22.55
CA THR A 113 9.60 -11.05 22.68
C THR A 113 8.27 -10.96 21.95
N GLU A 114 7.49 -9.89 22.16
CA GLU A 114 6.23 -9.68 21.41
C GLU A 114 6.50 -9.44 19.92
N THR A 115 7.60 -8.76 19.58
CA THR A 115 8.01 -8.58 18.17
C THR A 115 8.18 -9.91 17.44
N VAL A 116 8.82 -10.91 18.08
CA VAL A 116 8.97 -12.26 17.51
C VAL A 116 7.65 -13.03 17.53
N ARG A 117 6.87 -12.93 18.62
CA ARG A 117 5.54 -13.56 18.69
C ARG A 117 4.59 -13.06 17.60
N LEU A 118 4.63 -11.77 17.25
CA LEU A 118 3.83 -11.20 16.17
C LEU A 118 4.19 -11.82 14.81
N LEU A 119 5.49 -12.05 14.54
CA LEU A 119 5.90 -12.74 13.31
C LEU A 119 5.35 -14.17 13.26
N VAL A 120 5.52 -14.94 14.33
CA VAL A 120 5.04 -16.32 14.37
C VAL A 120 3.53 -16.40 14.27
N ARG A 121 2.82 -15.51 14.99
CA ARG A 121 1.36 -15.40 14.95
C ARG A 121 0.85 -15.07 13.56
N SER A 122 1.42 -14.04 12.90
CA SER A 122 0.99 -13.63 11.56
C SER A 122 1.29 -14.70 10.51
N LEU A 123 2.45 -15.37 10.58
CA LEU A 123 2.78 -16.50 9.71
C LEU A 123 1.84 -17.69 9.93
N GLY A 124 1.54 -18.04 11.18
CA GLY A 124 0.62 -19.12 11.50
C GLY A 124 -0.79 -18.86 10.95
N ILE A 125 -1.28 -17.63 11.09
CA ILE A 125 -2.58 -17.22 10.52
C ILE A 125 -2.54 -17.22 9.00
N ALA A 126 -1.44 -16.73 8.39
CA ALA A 126 -1.26 -16.75 6.94
C ALA A 126 -1.28 -18.18 6.39
N MET A 127 -0.62 -19.14 7.06
CA MET A 127 -0.65 -20.54 6.66
C MET A 127 -2.04 -21.17 6.82
N ALA A 128 -2.75 -20.87 7.91
CA ALA A 128 -4.12 -21.34 8.11
C ALA A 128 -5.08 -20.82 7.04
N VAL A 129 -4.99 -19.53 6.69
CA VAL A 129 -5.78 -18.92 5.61
C VAL A 129 -5.41 -19.52 4.25
N ALA A 130 -4.12 -19.70 3.97
CA ALA A 130 -3.66 -20.31 2.73
C ALA A 130 -4.17 -21.75 2.56
N LEU A 131 -4.14 -22.53 3.65
CA LEU A 131 -4.71 -23.88 3.64
C LEU A 131 -6.21 -23.85 3.36
N ALA A 132 -6.94 -22.91 3.97
CA ALA A 132 -8.36 -22.72 3.69
C ALA A 132 -8.62 -22.36 2.21
N LEU A 133 -7.81 -21.50 1.59
CA LEU A 133 -7.90 -21.17 0.16
C LEU A 133 -7.63 -22.40 -0.72
N ILE A 134 -6.65 -23.23 -0.38
CA ILE A 134 -6.36 -24.48 -1.10
C ILE A 134 -7.52 -25.46 -0.97
N VAL A 135 -8.10 -25.64 0.23
CA VAL A 135 -9.26 -26.51 0.44
C VAL A 135 -10.49 -26.01 -0.34
N LEU A 136 -10.67 -24.69 -0.39
CA LEU A 136 -11.78 -24.02 -1.08
C LEU A 136 -11.46 -23.70 -2.56
N GLN A 137 -10.39 -24.24 -3.14
CA GLN A 137 -9.95 -23.90 -4.50
C GLN A 137 -11.02 -24.11 -5.56
N VAL A 138 -11.80 -25.20 -5.49
CA VAL A 138 -12.83 -25.49 -6.46
C VAL A 138 -13.97 -24.46 -6.42
N PRO A 139 -14.65 -24.21 -5.29
CA PRO A 139 -15.68 -23.19 -5.24
C PRO A 139 -15.17 -21.78 -5.55
N LEU A 140 -13.93 -21.43 -5.18
CA LEU A 140 -13.34 -20.13 -5.51
C LEU A 140 -13.11 -19.98 -7.02
N ARG A 141 -12.60 -21.02 -7.68
CA ARG A 141 -12.43 -21.05 -9.13
C ARG A 141 -13.77 -20.89 -9.84
N GLU A 142 -14.76 -21.72 -9.50
CA GLU A 142 -16.08 -21.67 -10.15
C GLU A 142 -16.78 -20.32 -9.90
N ALA A 143 -16.67 -19.75 -8.69
CA ALA A 143 -17.21 -18.43 -8.40
C ALA A 143 -16.55 -17.34 -9.26
N SER A 144 -15.22 -17.38 -9.44
CA SER A 144 -14.53 -16.41 -10.30
C SER A 144 -14.93 -16.54 -11.77
N MET A 145 -15.07 -17.78 -12.28
CA MET A 145 -15.51 -18.02 -13.65
C MET A 145 -16.99 -17.64 -13.87
N LEU A 146 -17.83 -17.76 -12.84
CA LEU A 146 -19.23 -17.32 -12.89
C LEU A 146 -19.34 -15.79 -12.96
N VAL A 147 -18.50 -15.08 -12.21
CA VAL A 147 -18.48 -13.61 -12.18
C VAL A 147 -17.91 -13.03 -13.46
N MET A 148 -16.81 -13.60 -13.97
CA MET A 148 -16.10 -13.07 -15.14
C MET A 148 -16.68 -13.51 -16.48
N GLN A 149 -17.41 -14.64 -16.51
CA GLN A 149 -18.06 -15.21 -17.69
C GLN A 149 -17.17 -15.27 -18.94
N PRO A 150 -15.94 -15.80 -18.85
CA PRO A 150 -15.05 -15.86 -20.02
C PRO A 150 -15.55 -16.89 -21.05
N PRO A 151 -15.17 -16.73 -22.34
CA PRO A 151 -15.42 -17.73 -23.38
C PRO A 151 -14.89 -19.12 -22.97
N ALA A 152 -15.48 -20.19 -23.49
CA ALA A 152 -15.21 -21.57 -23.08
C ALA A 152 -13.73 -21.97 -23.12
N GLU A 153 -13.00 -21.58 -24.17
CA GLU A 153 -11.57 -21.84 -24.33
C GLU A 153 -10.75 -21.09 -23.24
N VAL A 154 -11.06 -19.80 -23.04
CA VAL A 154 -10.41 -18.98 -21.99
C VAL A 154 -10.72 -19.54 -20.61
N ARG A 155 -11.96 -19.96 -20.34
CA ARG A 155 -12.36 -20.60 -19.08
C ARG A 155 -11.53 -21.85 -18.78
N ARG A 156 -11.33 -22.71 -19.78
CA ARG A 156 -10.53 -23.94 -19.66
C ARG A 156 -9.08 -23.60 -19.28
N LEU A 157 -8.46 -22.68 -20.00
CA LEU A 157 -7.06 -22.28 -19.78
C LEU A 157 -6.89 -21.51 -18.47
N ALA A 158 -7.80 -20.60 -18.13
CA ALA A 158 -7.78 -19.87 -16.86
C ALA A 158 -7.97 -20.81 -15.65
N SER A 159 -8.74 -21.90 -15.82
CA SER A 159 -8.89 -22.92 -14.78
C SER A 159 -7.57 -23.68 -14.55
N ILE A 160 -6.81 -23.98 -15.61
CA ILE A 160 -5.49 -24.59 -15.50
C ILE A 160 -4.53 -23.62 -14.75
N TYR A 161 -4.49 -22.36 -15.17
CA TYR A 161 -3.70 -21.32 -14.52
C TYR A 161 -4.04 -21.22 -13.02
N PHE A 162 -5.32 -21.16 -12.68
CA PHE A 162 -5.79 -21.10 -11.29
C PHE A 162 -5.34 -22.30 -10.47
N ASN A 163 -5.53 -23.52 -11.00
CA ASN A 163 -5.20 -24.77 -10.31
C ASN A 163 -3.70 -24.90 -9.99
N ILE A 164 -2.84 -24.30 -10.80
CA ILE A 164 -1.39 -24.26 -10.56
C ILE A 164 -1.08 -23.17 -9.53
N LEU A 165 -1.60 -21.95 -9.73
CA LEU A 165 -1.18 -20.79 -8.95
C LEU A 165 -1.73 -20.79 -7.51
N ILE A 166 -2.82 -21.49 -7.24
CA ILE A 166 -3.40 -21.60 -5.88
C ILE A 166 -2.41 -22.19 -4.88
N TRP A 167 -1.51 -23.06 -5.32
CA TRP A 167 -0.44 -23.63 -4.48
C TRP A 167 0.63 -22.62 -4.09
N GLY A 168 0.59 -21.42 -4.66
CA GLY A 168 1.38 -20.27 -4.25
C GLY A 168 0.78 -19.47 -3.09
N ALA A 169 -0.47 -19.74 -2.69
CA ALA A 169 -1.14 -19.01 -1.61
C ALA A 169 -0.35 -19.02 -0.29
N PRO A 170 0.24 -20.14 0.20
CA PRO A 170 1.08 -20.13 1.40
C PRO A 170 2.29 -19.20 1.27
N ALA A 171 2.93 -19.19 0.12
CA ALA A 171 4.08 -18.36 -0.15
C ALA A 171 3.71 -16.87 -0.15
N MET A 172 2.63 -16.49 -0.85
CA MET A 172 2.19 -15.09 -0.96
C MET A 172 1.67 -14.53 0.36
N LEU A 173 0.83 -15.27 1.08
CA LEU A 173 0.33 -14.82 2.39
C LEU A 173 1.44 -14.79 3.45
N GLY A 174 2.37 -15.73 3.37
CA GLY A 174 3.59 -15.71 4.17
C GLY A 174 4.48 -14.51 3.87
N LEU A 175 4.63 -14.14 2.59
CA LEU A 175 5.33 -12.93 2.16
C LEU A 175 4.65 -11.66 2.69
N PHE A 176 3.32 -11.58 2.71
CA PHE A 176 2.62 -10.44 3.30
C PHE A 176 2.95 -10.32 4.79
N SER A 177 2.93 -11.41 5.55
CA SER A 177 3.29 -11.42 6.97
C SER A 177 4.73 -10.99 7.20
N LEU A 178 5.68 -11.55 6.45
CA LEU A 178 7.11 -11.20 6.54
C LEU A 178 7.37 -9.76 6.12
N SER A 179 6.80 -9.30 5.00
CA SER A 179 6.96 -7.94 4.53
C SER A 179 6.40 -6.92 5.53
N GLY A 180 5.22 -7.20 6.09
CA GLY A 180 4.65 -6.39 7.17
C GLY A 180 5.57 -6.34 8.39
N TRP A 181 6.10 -7.47 8.80
CA TRP A 181 7.03 -7.55 9.91
C TRP A 181 8.33 -6.77 9.64
N TYR A 182 8.93 -6.90 8.45
CA TYR A 182 10.12 -6.13 8.07
C TYR A 182 9.87 -4.62 8.08
N ILE A 183 8.74 -4.18 7.54
CA ILE A 183 8.35 -2.77 7.56
C ILE A 183 8.20 -2.28 9.01
N GLY A 184 7.52 -3.04 9.86
CA GLY A 184 7.39 -2.75 11.28
C GLY A 184 8.74 -2.70 12.02
N MET A 185 9.71 -3.52 11.61
CA MET A 185 11.11 -3.49 12.04
C MET A 185 11.92 -2.33 11.42
N GLN A 186 11.27 -1.45 10.64
CA GLN A 186 11.86 -0.28 9.96
C GLN A 186 12.86 -0.64 8.85
N ASN A 187 12.70 -1.80 8.27
CA ASN A 187 13.56 -2.30 7.20
C ASN A 187 12.73 -2.61 5.95
N SER A 188 12.54 -1.63 5.07
CA SER A 188 11.87 -1.80 3.78
C SER A 188 12.81 -2.25 2.66
N ARG A 189 14.13 -2.25 2.90
CA ARG A 189 15.12 -2.70 1.90
C ARG A 189 15.00 -4.20 1.63
N VAL A 190 14.73 -5.00 2.67
CA VAL A 190 14.57 -6.44 2.52
C VAL A 190 13.34 -6.78 1.67
N PRO A 191 12.14 -6.27 1.93
CA PRO A 191 10.99 -6.43 1.04
C PRO A 191 11.25 -5.98 -0.40
N MET A 192 11.94 -4.85 -0.61
CA MET A 192 12.33 -4.38 -1.94
C MET A 192 13.23 -5.39 -2.67
N PHE A 193 14.27 -5.86 -2.00
CA PHE A 193 15.18 -6.84 -2.58
C PHE A 193 14.46 -8.14 -2.95
N ILE A 194 13.54 -8.61 -2.07
CA ILE A 194 12.73 -9.79 -2.31
C ILE A 194 11.84 -9.57 -3.54
N ALA A 195 11.14 -8.43 -3.65
CA ALA A 195 10.25 -8.13 -4.76
C ALA A 195 11.01 -8.09 -6.11
N ILE A 196 12.17 -7.44 -6.16
CA ILE A 196 13.00 -7.38 -7.37
C ILE A 196 13.47 -8.78 -7.76
N THR A 197 14.01 -9.55 -6.80
CA THR A 197 14.50 -10.91 -7.08
C THR A 197 13.36 -11.84 -7.49
N GLN A 198 12.20 -11.72 -6.87
CA GLN A 198 10.99 -12.47 -7.24
C GLN A 198 10.57 -12.19 -8.69
N ASN A 199 10.62 -10.93 -9.12
CA ASN A 199 10.31 -10.56 -10.50
C ASN A 199 11.35 -11.14 -11.49
N ILE A 200 12.64 -11.09 -11.15
CA ILE A 200 13.70 -11.69 -11.98
C ILE A 200 13.51 -13.20 -12.09
N ILE A 201 13.21 -13.88 -10.98
CA ILE A 201 12.93 -15.34 -10.98
C ILE A 201 11.69 -15.64 -11.82
N ASN A 202 10.62 -14.85 -11.69
CA ASN A 202 9.40 -15.05 -12.48
C ASN A 202 9.70 -14.94 -13.98
N ILE A 203 10.33 -13.85 -14.41
CA ILE A 203 10.67 -13.63 -15.83
C ILE A 203 11.53 -14.78 -16.36
N GLY A 204 12.62 -15.13 -15.65
CA GLY A 204 13.52 -16.19 -16.06
C GLY A 204 12.84 -17.56 -16.12
N ALA A 205 12.08 -17.92 -15.09
CA ALA A 205 11.37 -19.19 -15.02
C ALA A 205 10.25 -19.27 -16.08
N SER A 206 9.44 -18.20 -16.24
CA SER A 206 8.38 -18.18 -17.25
C SER A 206 8.95 -18.28 -18.66
N MET A 207 10.02 -17.52 -18.99
CA MET A 207 10.69 -17.62 -20.29
C MET A 207 11.26 -19.02 -20.55
N LEU A 208 11.93 -19.61 -19.56
CA LEU A 208 12.50 -20.95 -19.68
C LEU A 208 11.42 -22.00 -19.89
N LEU A 209 10.34 -21.95 -19.11
CA LEU A 209 9.24 -22.93 -19.20
C LEU A 209 8.43 -22.78 -20.48
N VAL A 210 8.18 -21.55 -20.93
CA VAL A 210 7.41 -21.27 -22.13
C VAL A 210 8.21 -21.57 -23.40
N PHE A 211 9.40 -20.99 -23.53
CA PHE A 211 10.19 -21.09 -24.77
C PHE A 211 11.17 -22.27 -24.77
N GLY A 212 11.69 -22.69 -23.60
CA GLY A 212 12.58 -23.82 -23.49
C GLY A 212 11.87 -25.17 -23.45
N PHE A 213 10.78 -25.27 -22.68
CA PHE A 213 10.01 -26.52 -22.52
C PHE A 213 8.73 -26.57 -23.33
N GLY A 214 8.35 -25.50 -24.05
CA GLY A 214 7.16 -25.44 -24.89
C GLY A 214 5.83 -25.41 -24.10
N LEU A 215 5.90 -25.14 -22.80
CA LEU A 215 4.69 -24.96 -21.97
C LEU A 215 4.05 -23.61 -22.32
N LYS A 216 2.74 -23.60 -22.36
CA LYS A 216 1.97 -22.39 -22.71
C LYS A 216 1.56 -21.61 -21.45
N VAL A 217 0.27 -21.57 -21.18
CA VAL A 217 -0.30 -20.94 -19.96
C VAL A 217 0.23 -21.61 -18.70
N GLU A 218 0.45 -22.92 -18.73
CA GLU A 218 1.04 -23.69 -17.64
C GLU A 218 2.46 -23.22 -17.30
N GLY A 219 3.25 -22.86 -18.33
CA GLY A 219 4.62 -22.36 -18.14
C GLY A 219 4.67 -21.06 -17.38
N VAL A 220 3.79 -20.10 -17.71
CA VAL A 220 3.68 -18.83 -16.98
C VAL A 220 3.17 -19.04 -15.58
N ALA A 221 2.15 -19.88 -15.39
CA ALA A 221 1.62 -20.20 -14.05
C ALA A 221 2.68 -20.83 -13.14
N LEU A 222 3.45 -21.80 -13.66
CA LEU A 222 4.55 -22.44 -12.93
C LEU A 222 5.70 -21.46 -12.66
N GLY A 223 6.06 -20.60 -13.61
CA GLY A 223 7.06 -19.56 -13.43
C GLY A 223 6.71 -18.61 -12.30
N THR A 224 5.45 -18.17 -12.25
CA THR A 224 4.93 -17.34 -11.17
C THR A 224 4.92 -18.10 -9.83
N LEU A 225 4.52 -19.37 -9.83
CA LEU A 225 4.55 -20.21 -8.63
C LEU A 225 5.97 -20.38 -8.08
N ILE A 226 6.95 -20.66 -8.94
CA ILE A 226 8.37 -20.76 -8.57
C ILE A 226 8.87 -19.46 -7.97
N ALA A 227 8.51 -18.32 -8.58
CA ALA A 227 8.89 -17.00 -8.09
C ALA A 227 8.28 -16.69 -6.70
N GLN A 228 7.02 -17.04 -6.48
CA GLN A 228 6.34 -16.86 -5.18
C GLN A 228 7.03 -17.65 -4.08
N TRP A 229 7.29 -18.93 -4.30
CA TRP A 229 8.02 -19.78 -3.34
C TRP A 229 9.46 -19.35 -3.17
N GLY A 230 10.17 -19.00 -4.25
CA GLY A 230 11.53 -18.45 -4.19
C GLY A 230 11.61 -17.18 -3.35
N GLY A 231 10.69 -16.26 -3.55
CA GLY A 231 10.59 -15.04 -2.75
C GLY A 231 10.29 -15.32 -1.28
N PHE A 232 9.38 -16.24 -0.98
CA PHE A 232 9.03 -16.62 0.40
C PHE A 232 10.19 -17.30 1.13
N ILE A 233 10.85 -18.26 0.49
CA ILE A 233 12.03 -18.94 1.05
C ILE A 233 13.14 -17.93 1.30
N MET A 234 13.42 -17.05 0.34
CA MET A 234 14.42 -16.00 0.50
C MET A 234 14.06 -15.05 1.65
N ALA A 235 12.77 -14.66 1.78
CA ALA A 235 12.32 -13.84 2.90
C ALA A 235 12.57 -14.51 4.25
N LEU A 236 12.28 -15.80 4.37
CA LEU A 236 12.57 -16.58 5.57
C LEU A 236 14.07 -16.65 5.86
N LEU A 237 14.88 -16.95 4.85
CA LEU A 237 16.34 -17.05 5.00
C LEU A 237 16.93 -15.70 5.46
N LEU A 238 16.54 -14.61 4.83
CA LEU A 238 16.99 -13.26 5.24
C LEU A 238 16.53 -12.92 6.66
N CYS A 239 15.34 -13.37 7.07
CA CYS A 239 14.88 -13.20 8.46
C CYS A 239 15.80 -13.96 9.42
N PHE A 240 16.11 -15.21 9.12
CA PHE A 240 16.98 -16.02 9.97
C PHE A 240 18.42 -15.49 10.03
N VAL A 241 18.95 -14.96 8.94
CA VAL A 241 20.33 -14.43 8.88
C VAL A 241 20.42 -13.06 9.55
N ASN A 242 19.60 -12.10 9.12
CA ASN A 242 19.69 -10.70 9.56
C ASN A 242 19.23 -10.52 11.01
N TYR A 243 18.31 -11.34 11.47
CA TYR A 243 17.71 -11.23 12.81
C TYR A 243 18.01 -12.43 13.70
N ARG A 244 19.14 -13.13 13.47
CA ARG A 244 19.56 -14.32 14.25
C ARG A 244 19.58 -14.05 15.76
N ARG A 245 19.89 -12.82 16.19
CA ARG A 245 19.92 -12.44 17.60
C ARG A 245 18.53 -12.45 18.24
N LEU A 246 17.47 -12.31 17.47
CA LEU A 246 16.10 -12.37 17.98
C LEU A 246 15.64 -13.79 18.33
N ARG A 247 16.33 -14.83 17.87
CA ARG A 247 16.00 -16.23 18.21
C ARG A 247 15.97 -16.49 19.71
N ARG A 248 16.81 -15.79 20.50
CA ARG A 248 16.84 -15.88 21.97
C ARG A 248 15.54 -15.37 22.64
N TYR A 249 14.75 -14.54 21.95
CA TYR A 249 13.48 -14.02 22.42
C TYR A 249 12.29 -14.87 21.94
N PHE A 250 12.56 -15.93 21.19
CA PHE A 250 11.52 -16.84 20.73
C PHE A 250 10.97 -17.65 21.90
N SER A 251 9.67 -17.64 22.06
CA SER A 251 8.95 -18.44 23.05
C SER A 251 7.58 -18.80 22.50
N TRP A 252 7.24 -20.07 22.49
CA TRP A 252 5.91 -20.54 22.15
C TRP A 252 4.85 -20.07 23.14
N GLN A 253 5.26 -19.85 24.40
CA GLN A 253 4.36 -19.36 25.45
C GLN A 253 3.87 -17.97 25.10
N GLY A 254 2.54 -17.80 25.00
CA GLY A 254 1.90 -16.51 24.71
C GLY A 254 1.75 -16.17 23.24
N VAL A 255 2.23 -16.97 22.29
CA VAL A 255 1.95 -16.74 20.83
C VAL A 255 0.44 -16.77 20.58
N TRP A 256 -0.24 -17.77 21.11
CA TRP A 256 -1.67 -18.03 20.91
C TRP A 256 -2.56 -17.59 22.09
N ARG A 257 -2.10 -16.67 22.92
CA ARG A 257 -2.93 -16.12 24.01
C ARG A 257 -4.20 -15.49 23.46
N ARG A 258 -5.34 -15.75 24.11
CA ARG A 258 -6.66 -15.26 23.66
C ARG A 258 -6.73 -13.75 23.48
N ASP A 259 -6.20 -12.98 24.45
CA ASP A 259 -6.16 -11.53 24.40
C ASP A 259 -5.33 -10.99 23.22
N ALA A 260 -4.15 -11.58 22.99
CA ALA A 260 -3.28 -11.22 21.89
C ALA A 260 -3.90 -11.57 20.52
N MET A 261 -4.55 -12.74 20.42
CA MET A 261 -5.28 -13.15 19.21
C MET A 261 -6.50 -12.25 18.97
N ALA A 262 -7.30 -11.97 20.00
CA ALA A 262 -8.43 -11.08 19.87
C ALA A 262 -8.03 -9.68 19.42
N HIS A 263 -6.91 -9.14 19.96
CA HIS A 263 -6.37 -7.87 19.52
C HIS A 263 -5.90 -7.91 18.06
N PHE A 264 -5.16 -8.95 17.68
CA PHE A 264 -4.69 -9.15 16.30
C PHE A 264 -5.86 -9.24 15.32
N PHE A 265 -6.87 -10.05 15.62
CA PHE A 265 -8.06 -10.19 14.77
C PHE A 265 -8.89 -8.91 14.72
N LYS A 266 -9.02 -8.16 15.81
CA LYS A 266 -9.74 -6.89 15.83
C LYS A 266 -9.11 -5.86 14.89
N VAL A 267 -7.78 -5.71 14.93
CA VAL A 267 -7.03 -4.82 14.04
C VAL A 267 -7.21 -5.25 12.59
N ASN A 268 -7.00 -6.53 12.30
CA ASN A 268 -7.07 -7.05 10.94
C ASN A 268 -8.49 -7.07 10.36
N ARG A 269 -9.52 -7.33 11.17
CA ARG A 269 -10.93 -7.24 10.76
C ARG A 269 -11.29 -5.84 10.27
N ASP A 270 -10.89 -4.81 11.00
CA ASP A 270 -11.22 -3.44 10.63
C ASP A 270 -10.53 -3.06 9.29
N ILE A 271 -9.28 -3.51 9.09
CA ILE A 271 -8.54 -3.32 7.83
C ILE A 271 -9.19 -4.11 6.69
N PHE A 272 -9.59 -5.35 6.94
CA PHE A 272 -10.30 -6.19 5.98
C PHE A 272 -11.61 -5.54 5.51
N LEU A 273 -12.47 -5.11 6.44
CA LEU A 273 -13.73 -4.45 6.11
C LEU A 273 -13.52 -3.14 5.34
N ARG A 274 -12.49 -2.36 5.71
CA ARG A 274 -12.09 -1.18 4.95
C ARG A 274 -11.72 -1.55 3.50
N THR A 275 -10.95 -2.62 3.32
CA THR A 275 -10.52 -3.06 1.99
C THR A 275 -11.71 -3.51 1.15
N LEU A 276 -12.69 -4.21 1.73
CA LEU A 276 -13.93 -4.56 1.04
C LEU A 276 -14.70 -3.33 0.56
N CYS A 277 -14.82 -2.28 1.39
CA CYS A 277 -15.44 -1.02 0.96
C CYS A 277 -14.69 -0.39 -0.22
N MET A 278 -13.37 -0.39 -0.19
CA MET A 278 -12.54 0.14 -1.26
C MET A 278 -12.71 -0.66 -2.56
N VAL A 279 -12.67 -1.99 -2.48
CA VAL A 279 -12.89 -2.89 -3.63
C VAL A 279 -14.28 -2.66 -4.22
N ALA A 280 -15.31 -2.55 -3.39
CA ALA A 280 -16.67 -2.29 -3.85
C ALA A 280 -16.78 -0.97 -4.63
N VAL A 281 -16.16 0.12 -4.16
CA VAL A 281 -16.14 1.40 -4.86
C VAL A 281 -15.40 1.28 -6.20
N MET A 282 -14.23 0.62 -6.23
CA MET A 282 -13.44 0.45 -7.45
C MET A 282 -14.16 -0.40 -8.50
N LEU A 283 -14.76 -1.51 -8.10
CA LEU A 283 -15.54 -2.36 -9.00
C LEU A 283 -16.77 -1.61 -9.53
N PHE A 284 -17.46 -0.87 -8.65
CA PHE A 284 -18.60 -0.07 -9.06
C PHE A 284 -18.20 1.06 -10.03
N PHE A 285 -17.08 1.73 -9.80
CA PHE A 285 -16.55 2.76 -10.70
C PHE A 285 -16.35 2.22 -12.11
N THR A 286 -15.72 1.05 -12.23
CA THR A 286 -15.51 0.38 -13.52
C THR A 286 -16.84 -0.01 -14.17
N SER A 287 -17.77 -0.61 -13.41
CA SER A 287 -19.08 -0.99 -13.91
C SER A 287 -19.91 0.21 -14.35
N ALA A 288 -19.90 1.30 -13.59
CA ALA A 288 -20.61 2.54 -13.93
C ALA A 288 -20.02 3.21 -15.18
N GLY A 289 -18.70 3.08 -15.41
CA GLY A 289 -18.06 3.47 -16.66
C GLY A 289 -18.52 2.64 -17.85
N SER A 290 -18.63 1.32 -17.69
CA SER A 290 -19.06 0.41 -18.77
C SER A 290 -20.51 0.63 -19.20
N TRP A 291 -21.38 1.06 -18.29
CA TRP A 291 -22.78 1.40 -18.63
C TRP A 291 -22.93 2.66 -19.50
N GLN A 292 -21.89 3.48 -19.58
CA GLN A 292 -21.86 4.71 -20.39
C GLN A 292 -21.24 4.51 -21.78
N GLY A 293 -20.79 3.29 -22.09
CA GLY A 293 -20.25 2.91 -23.39
C GLY A 293 -18.76 2.58 -23.37
N GLU A 294 -18.29 1.97 -24.45
CA GLU A 294 -16.93 1.43 -24.56
C GLU A 294 -15.85 2.52 -24.51
N VAL A 295 -16.08 3.65 -25.17
CA VAL A 295 -15.14 4.78 -25.18
C VAL A 295 -14.98 5.36 -23.77
N VAL A 296 -16.09 5.56 -23.04
CA VAL A 296 -16.04 6.07 -21.66
C VAL A 296 -15.34 5.10 -20.73
N LEU A 297 -15.60 3.80 -20.87
CA LEU A 297 -14.87 2.77 -20.11
C LEU A 297 -13.37 2.81 -20.38
N ALA A 298 -12.97 2.91 -21.65
CA ALA A 298 -11.57 3.02 -22.05
C ALA A 298 -10.90 4.27 -21.45
N VAL A 299 -11.53 5.43 -21.57
CA VAL A 299 -11.08 6.70 -20.98
C VAL A 299 -10.90 6.58 -19.46
N ASN A 300 -11.92 6.06 -18.78
CA ASN A 300 -11.85 5.87 -17.32
C ASN A 300 -10.72 4.92 -16.91
N THR A 301 -10.50 3.85 -17.68
CA THR A 301 -9.41 2.91 -17.45
C THR A 301 -8.04 3.57 -17.60
N LEU A 302 -7.86 4.39 -18.64
CA LEU A 302 -6.62 5.15 -18.87
C LEU A 302 -6.37 6.17 -17.76
N LEU A 303 -7.37 6.97 -17.41
CA LEU A 303 -7.24 7.97 -16.36
C LEU A 303 -7.02 7.35 -14.97
N MET A 304 -7.53 6.14 -14.72
CA MET A 304 -7.24 5.41 -13.49
C MET A 304 -5.77 4.96 -13.39
N GLN A 305 -5.01 4.87 -14.49
CA GLN A 305 -3.56 4.61 -14.41
C GLN A 305 -2.81 5.76 -13.72
N PHE A 306 -3.26 7.01 -13.88
CA PHE A 306 -2.71 8.16 -13.14
C PHE A 306 -2.93 8.00 -11.62
N TYR A 307 -4.13 7.53 -11.23
CA TYR A 307 -4.40 7.20 -9.83
C TYR A 307 -3.50 6.09 -9.31
N MET A 308 -3.34 5.01 -10.07
CA MET A 308 -2.51 3.86 -9.66
C MET A 308 -1.03 4.26 -9.53
N LEU A 309 -0.49 5.02 -10.50
CA LEU A 309 0.89 5.48 -10.44
C LEU A 309 1.14 6.37 -9.21
N PHE A 310 0.26 7.33 -8.95
CA PHE A 310 0.31 8.14 -7.74
C PHE A 310 0.21 7.29 -6.46
N SER A 311 -0.70 6.32 -6.44
CA SER A 311 -0.90 5.39 -5.33
C SER A 311 0.38 4.61 -5.01
N TYR A 312 1.06 4.03 -6.00
CA TYR A 312 2.29 3.26 -5.77
C TYR A 312 3.39 4.08 -5.10
N VAL A 313 3.50 5.35 -5.44
CA VAL A 313 4.47 6.25 -4.80
C VAL A 313 4.02 6.64 -3.40
N MET A 314 2.76 7.02 -3.22
CA MET A 314 2.22 7.41 -1.92
C MET A 314 2.17 6.25 -0.92
N ASP A 315 1.97 5.03 -1.38
CA ASP A 315 2.05 3.83 -0.54
C ASP A 315 3.45 3.63 0.05
N GLY A 316 4.51 4.05 -0.64
CA GLY A 316 5.86 4.07 -0.07
C GLY A 316 5.97 5.01 1.14
N PHE A 317 5.35 6.19 1.07
CA PHE A 317 5.27 7.11 2.21
C PHE A 317 4.32 6.59 3.29
N ALA A 318 3.25 5.89 2.92
CA ALA A 318 2.38 5.21 3.87
C ALA A 318 3.15 4.14 4.66
N TYR A 319 4.02 3.35 4.04
CA TYR A 319 4.88 2.36 4.73
C TYR A 319 5.84 3.04 5.72
N ALA A 320 6.40 4.19 5.36
CA ALA A 320 7.17 4.99 6.32
C ALA A 320 6.29 5.49 7.48
N GLY A 321 5.06 5.88 7.19
CA GLY A 321 4.04 6.22 8.19
C GLY A 321 3.73 5.04 9.13
N GLU A 322 3.46 3.84 8.59
CA GLU A 322 3.22 2.62 9.36
C GLU A 322 4.36 2.34 10.33
N ALA A 323 5.58 2.29 9.83
CA ALA A 323 6.75 1.92 10.60
C ALA A 323 7.10 2.94 11.69
N LEU A 324 7.22 4.22 11.31
CA LEU A 324 7.67 5.26 12.23
C LEU A 324 6.59 5.67 13.23
N SER A 325 5.32 5.80 12.77
CA SER A 325 4.22 6.10 13.68
C SER A 325 3.99 4.96 14.67
N GLY A 326 4.08 3.70 14.22
CA GLY A 326 4.01 2.53 15.11
C GLY A 326 5.07 2.58 16.19
N LYS A 327 6.32 2.81 15.80
CA LYS A 327 7.45 2.91 16.73
C LYS A 327 7.26 4.02 17.76
N PHE A 328 6.96 5.25 17.33
CA PHE A 328 6.84 6.36 18.25
C PHE A 328 5.59 6.29 19.12
N TYR A 329 4.50 5.75 18.57
CA TYR A 329 3.29 5.47 19.34
C TYR A 329 3.55 4.40 20.40
N GLY A 330 4.21 3.30 20.05
CA GLY A 330 4.61 2.25 20.97
C GLY A 330 5.55 2.76 22.08
N ALA A 331 6.48 3.64 21.73
CA ALA A 331 7.40 4.31 22.67
C ALA A 331 6.72 5.40 23.51
N ARG A 332 5.45 5.71 23.32
CA ARG A 332 4.69 6.82 23.94
C ARG A 332 5.35 8.19 23.72
N ASN A 333 6.10 8.36 22.65
CA ASN A 333 6.77 9.61 22.30
C ASN A 333 5.89 10.43 21.35
N GLN A 334 5.01 11.25 21.93
CA GLN A 334 4.04 12.06 21.19
C GLN A 334 4.70 13.18 20.37
N GLU A 335 5.79 13.77 20.86
CA GLU A 335 6.52 14.79 20.11
C GLU A 335 7.14 14.23 18.83
N ALA A 336 7.78 13.06 18.95
CA ALA A 336 8.34 12.35 17.83
C ALA A 336 7.27 11.91 16.82
N LEU A 337 6.13 11.43 17.30
CA LEU A 337 4.99 11.06 16.47
C LEU A 337 4.44 12.27 15.72
N GLY A 338 4.14 13.37 16.40
CA GLY A 338 3.62 14.60 15.79
C GLY A 338 4.57 15.20 14.75
N SER A 339 5.89 15.22 15.06
CA SER A 339 6.92 15.66 14.12
C SER A 339 6.98 14.76 12.87
N THR A 340 6.86 13.45 13.03
CA THR A 340 6.85 12.49 11.91
C THR A 340 5.63 12.68 11.02
N VAL A 341 4.45 12.79 11.62
CA VAL A 341 3.19 13.03 10.88
C VAL A 341 3.28 14.32 10.07
N ARG A 342 3.73 15.43 10.69
CA ARG A 342 3.90 16.72 9.99
C ARG A 342 4.81 16.59 8.77
N ARG A 343 5.90 15.82 8.88
CA ARG A 343 6.85 15.65 7.77
C ARG A 343 6.31 14.76 6.67
N LEU A 344 5.59 13.69 7.03
CA LEU A 344 4.91 12.86 6.04
C LEU A 344 3.92 13.70 5.22
N PHE A 345 3.21 14.65 5.86
CA PHE A 345 2.34 15.58 5.15
C PHE A 345 3.11 16.53 4.24
N TRP A 346 4.29 17.05 4.66
CA TRP A 346 5.12 17.88 3.78
C TRP A 346 5.63 17.10 2.57
N TRP A 347 6.11 15.87 2.77
CA TRP A 347 6.50 15.00 1.67
C TRP A 347 5.31 14.65 0.78
N GLY A 348 4.17 14.30 1.35
CA GLY A 348 2.95 14.05 0.61
C GLY A 348 2.48 15.24 -0.21
N ALA A 349 2.50 16.46 0.37
CA ALA A 349 2.17 17.68 -0.36
C ALA A 349 3.15 17.96 -1.51
N GLY A 350 4.46 17.80 -1.27
CA GLY A 350 5.48 17.91 -2.32
C GLY A 350 5.24 16.91 -3.46
N MET A 351 4.91 15.66 -3.13
CA MET A 351 4.57 14.64 -4.14
C MET A 351 3.28 14.99 -4.88
N ALA A 352 2.24 15.47 -4.17
CA ALA A 352 0.99 15.86 -4.80
C ALA A 352 1.21 17.00 -5.83
N VAL A 353 1.95 18.04 -5.45
CA VAL A 353 2.31 19.13 -6.36
C VAL A 353 3.16 18.61 -7.53
N GLY A 354 4.19 17.79 -7.24
CA GLY A 354 5.06 17.22 -8.27
C GLY A 354 4.30 16.38 -9.29
N PHE A 355 3.41 15.48 -8.83
CA PHE A 355 2.59 14.67 -9.73
C PHE A 355 1.57 15.50 -10.51
N THR A 356 0.93 16.51 -9.89
CA THR A 356 0.01 17.40 -10.62
C THR A 356 0.74 18.17 -11.73
N LEU A 357 1.97 18.64 -11.46
CA LEU A 357 2.79 19.30 -12.50
C LEU A 357 3.24 18.32 -13.60
N VAL A 358 3.71 17.13 -13.25
CA VAL A 358 4.11 16.09 -14.20
C VAL A 358 2.93 15.67 -15.07
N TYR A 359 1.76 15.48 -14.48
CA TYR A 359 0.53 15.16 -15.23
C TYR A 359 0.09 16.33 -16.09
N GLY A 360 0.15 17.58 -15.57
CA GLY A 360 -0.24 18.76 -16.35
C GLY A 360 0.64 19.05 -17.55
N ILE A 361 1.94 18.76 -17.48
CA ILE A 361 2.90 19.01 -18.56
C ILE A 361 3.01 17.79 -19.48
N GLY A 362 3.02 16.60 -18.93
CA GLY A 362 3.30 15.35 -19.64
C GLY A 362 2.09 14.48 -19.97
N GLY A 363 0.88 14.98 -19.73
CA GLY A 363 -0.33 14.15 -19.83
C GLY A 363 -0.59 13.61 -21.23
N ASP A 364 -0.43 14.41 -22.25
CA ASP A 364 -0.61 13.98 -23.64
C ASP A 364 0.41 12.91 -24.04
N ALA A 365 1.67 13.08 -23.62
CA ALA A 365 2.71 12.09 -23.85
C ALA A 365 2.42 10.78 -23.09
N PHE A 366 1.84 10.88 -21.88
CA PHE A 366 1.46 9.69 -21.11
C PHE A 366 0.24 8.98 -21.71
N LEU A 367 -0.77 9.72 -22.18
CA LEU A 367 -1.93 9.15 -22.86
C LEU A 367 -1.53 8.46 -24.17
N SER A 368 -0.68 9.09 -24.99
CA SER A 368 -0.18 8.51 -26.24
C SER A 368 0.74 7.29 -26.03
N LEU A 369 1.38 7.17 -24.86
CA LEU A 369 2.11 5.95 -24.47
C LEU A 369 1.17 4.78 -24.16
N LEU A 370 -0.05 5.06 -23.68
CA LEU A 370 -1.00 4.03 -23.25
C LEU A 370 -1.93 3.57 -24.36
N THR A 371 -2.23 4.42 -25.36
CA THR A 371 -3.15 4.11 -26.46
C THR A 371 -2.87 4.95 -27.70
N ASP A 372 -2.98 4.31 -28.88
CA ASP A 372 -2.94 4.96 -30.20
C ASP A 372 -4.35 5.23 -30.76
N GLU A 373 -5.43 4.89 -30.01
CA GLU A 373 -6.82 5.04 -30.48
C GLU A 373 -7.26 6.51 -30.42
N PRO A 374 -7.44 7.19 -31.58
CA PRO A 374 -7.70 8.63 -31.61
C PRO A 374 -8.97 9.04 -30.90
N SER A 375 -10.03 8.21 -30.96
CA SER A 375 -11.32 8.46 -30.30
C SER A 375 -11.22 8.50 -28.79
N VAL A 376 -10.39 7.60 -28.23
CA VAL A 376 -10.15 7.50 -26.78
C VAL A 376 -9.26 8.64 -26.32
N VAL A 377 -8.22 9.00 -27.06
CA VAL A 377 -7.34 10.14 -26.75
C VAL A 377 -8.13 11.42 -26.74
N ALA A 378 -8.94 11.70 -27.80
CA ALA A 378 -9.77 12.89 -27.88
C ALA A 378 -10.77 12.98 -26.71
N ALA A 379 -11.47 11.88 -26.39
CA ALA A 379 -12.41 11.84 -25.28
C ALA A 379 -11.71 11.95 -23.91
N SER A 380 -10.44 11.52 -23.79
CA SER A 380 -9.69 11.63 -22.53
C SER A 380 -9.41 13.07 -22.14
N HIS A 381 -9.23 13.98 -23.11
CA HIS A 381 -9.04 15.41 -22.83
C HIS A 381 -10.22 16.06 -22.10
N GLU A 382 -11.45 15.61 -22.36
CA GLU A 382 -12.64 16.11 -21.68
C GLU A 382 -12.63 15.82 -20.17
N TYR A 383 -12.08 14.65 -19.78
CA TYR A 383 -12.06 14.21 -18.39
C TYR A 383 -10.69 14.39 -17.70
N TYR A 384 -9.69 14.88 -18.43
CA TYR A 384 -8.30 14.89 -17.98
C TYR A 384 -8.06 15.71 -16.69
N TYR A 385 -8.79 16.80 -16.49
CA TYR A 385 -8.66 17.61 -15.27
C TYR A 385 -9.01 16.83 -13.98
N TRP A 386 -9.80 15.76 -14.08
CA TRP A 386 -10.02 14.87 -12.93
C TRP A 386 -8.76 14.13 -12.53
N ALA A 387 -7.95 13.69 -13.49
CA ALA A 387 -6.65 13.08 -13.22
C ALA A 387 -5.70 14.04 -12.50
N LEU A 388 -5.73 15.35 -12.87
CA LEU A 388 -4.95 16.39 -12.19
C LEU A 388 -5.41 16.64 -10.74
N ALA A 389 -6.68 16.40 -10.44
CA ALA A 389 -7.23 16.57 -9.08
C ALA A 389 -6.84 15.41 -8.14
N ILE A 390 -6.53 14.22 -8.67
CA ILE A 390 -6.23 13.00 -7.89
C ILE A 390 -5.13 13.22 -6.85
N PRO A 391 -3.93 13.74 -7.20
CA PRO A 391 -2.84 13.86 -6.23
C PRO A 391 -3.20 14.77 -5.06
N VAL A 392 -3.85 15.89 -5.33
CA VAL A 392 -4.23 16.87 -4.30
C VAL A 392 -5.34 16.30 -3.39
N ALA A 393 -6.36 15.68 -3.97
CA ALA A 393 -7.47 15.10 -3.21
C ALA A 393 -7.03 13.87 -2.38
N GLY A 394 -6.12 13.05 -2.95
CA GLY A 394 -5.71 11.75 -2.40
C GLY A 394 -4.61 11.82 -1.35
N MET A 395 -3.72 12.78 -1.41
CA MET A 395 -2.50 12.84 -0.60
C MET A 395 -2.76 12.59 0.89
N ALA A 396 -3.74 13.29 1.46
CA ALA A 396 -4.04 13.19 2.89
C ALA A 396 -4.52 11.77 3.28
N ALA A 397 -5.30 11.11 2.42
CA ALA A 397 -5.79 9.77 2.66
C ALA A 397 -4.66 8.73 2.72
N PHE A 398 -3.70 8.80 1.79
CA PHE A 398 -2.55 7.88 1.77
C PHE A 398 -1.64 8.08 2.99
N VAL A 399 -1.33 9.34 3.34
CA VAL A 399 -0.50 9.63 4.52
C VAL A 399 -1.18 9.13 5.80
N TRP A 400 -2.47 9.41 5.97
CA TRP A 400 -3.21 8.97 7.14
C TRP A 400 -3.36 7.45 7.22
N ASP A 401 -3.53 6.76 6.08
CA ASP A 401 -3.61 5.30 6.08
C ASP A 401 -2.37 4.69 6.76
N GLY A 402 -1.17 5.15 6.40
CA GLY A 402 0.05 4.69 7.05
C GLY A 402 0.10 5.03 8.55
N VAL A 403 -0.23 6.26 8.93
CA VAL A 403 -0.21 6.69 10.33
C VAL A 403 -1.24 5.92 11.17
N PHE A 404 -2.45 5.72 10.64
CA PHE A 404 -3.53 5.01 11.35
C PHE A 404 -3.21 3.53 11.53
N ILE A 405 -2.61 2.88 10.54
CA ILE A 405 -2.11 1.50 10.67
C ILE A 405 -1.03 1.44 11.74
N GLY A 406 -0.02 2.30 11.67
CA GLY A 406 1.06 2.35 12.66
C GLY A 406 0.56 2.56 14.09
N CYS A 407 -0.40 3.45 14.29
CA CYS A 407 -1.03 3.72 15.58
C CYS A 407 -2.14 2.71 15.95
N THR A 408 -2.43 1.71 15.10
CA THR A 408 -3.56 0.76 15.23
C THR A 408 -4.92 1.45 15.44
N MET A 409 -5.12 2.61 14.82
CA MET A 409 -6.39 3.35 14.81
C MET A 409 -7.34 2.81 13.74
N THR A 410 -7.40 1.49 13.58
CA THR A 410 -8.08 0.79 12.49
C THR A 410 -9.59 1.04 12.44
N ARG A 411 -10.24 1.18 13.60
CA ARG A 411 -11.65 1.56 13.68
C ARG A 411 -11.93 2.93 13.06
N GLY A 412 -11.07 3.93 13.35
CA GLY A 412 -11.19 5.25 12.74
C GLY A 412 -10.98 5.23 11.23
N MET A 413 -10.06 4.38 10.77
CA MET A 413 -9.78 4.14 9.36
C MET A 413 -10.97 3.49 8.64
N LEU A 414 -11.63 2.50 9.27
CA LEU A 414 -12.87 1.89 8.75
C LEU A 414 -14.01 2.91 8.70
N GLN A 415 -14.21 3.71 9.76
CA GLN A 415 -15.25 4.73 9.80
C GLN A 415 -15.09 5.79 8.71
N SER A 416 -13.86 6.26 8.47
CA SER A 416 -13.56 7.22 7.40
C SER A 416 -13.81 6.62 6.02
N MET A 417 -13.46 5.35 5.80
CA MET A 417 -13.69 4.64 4.55
C MET A 417 -15.18 4.44 4.28
N PHE A 418 -15.95 4.04 5.29
CA PHE A 418 -17.40 3.87 5.18
C PHE A 418 -18.08 5.21 4.84
N LEU A 419 -17.72 6.30 5.53
CA LEU A 419 -18.24 7.64 5.23
C LEU A 419 -17.92 8.05 3.80
N ALA A 420 -16.69 7.81 3.36
CA ALA A 420 -16.27 8.11 1.99
C ALA A 420 -17.05 7.29 0.95
N ALA A 421 -17.27 5.98 1.20
CA ALA A 421 -18.05 5.13 0.32
C ALA A 421 -19.51 5.58 0.24
N VAL A 422 -20.13 5.94 1.36
CA VAL A 422 -21.48 6.53 1.37
C VAL A 422 -21.52 7.81 0.57
N THR A 423 -20.53 8.70 0.72
CA THR A 423 -20.42 9.94 -0.06
C THR A 423 -20.31 9.64 -1.57
N PHE A 424 -19.49 8.66 -1.95
CA PHE A 424 -19.34 8.23 -3.35
C PHE A 424 -20.69 7.81 -3.96
N PHE A 425 -21.38 6.87 -3.33
CA PHE A 425 -22.66 6.38 -3.86
C PHE A 425 -23.72 7.46 -3.86
N THR A 426 -23.81 8.27 -2.81
CA THR A 426 -24.78 9.39 -2.75
C THR A 426 -24.56 10.38 -3.89
N LEU A 427 -23.32 10.84 -4.09
CA LEU A 427 -23.00 11.78 -5.17
C LEU A 427 -23.23 11.15 -6.55
N TYR A 428 -22.80 9.93 -6.77
CA TYR A 428 -23.01 9.25 -8.05
C TYR A 428 -24.50 9.15 -8.40
N TYR A 429 -25.32 8.61 -7.49
CA TYR A 429 -26.75 8.44 -7.77
C TYR A 429 -27.50 9.77 -7.90
N SER A 430 -27.05 10.83 -7.22
CA SER A 430 -27.63 12.18 -7.36
C SER A 430 -27.26 12.84 -8.68
N LEU A 431 -26.07 12.58 -9.22
CA LEU A 431 -25.51 13.30 -10.36
C LEU A 431 -25.49 12.51 -11.67
N ARG A 432 -25.75 11.20 -11.64
CA ARG A 432 -25.59 10.32 -12.81
C ARG A 432 -26.41 10.76 -14.05
N PHE A 433 -27.57 11.38 -13.86
CA PHE A 433 -28.43 11.82 -14.95
C PHE A 433 -28.10 13.23 -15.46
N THR A 434 -27.46 14.08 -14.63
CA THR A 434 -27.14 15.46 -14.97
C THR A 434 -25.69 15.63 -15.44
N MET A 435 -24.76 14.83 -14.91
CA MET A 435 -23.34 15.01 -15.17
C MET A 435 -22.67 13.77 -15.80
N ALA A 436 -23.42 12.68 -15.99
CA ALA A 436 -22.92 11.42 -16.57
C ALA A 436 -21.54 11.01 -16.00
N ASN A 437 -20.50 10.90 -16.84
CA ASN A 437 -19.15 10.47 -16.42
C ASN A 437 -18.44 11.53 -15.54
N HIS A 438 -18.71 12.81 -15.71
CA HIS A 438 -18.21 13.83 -14.78
C HIS A 438 -18.73 13.63 -13.35
N GLY A 439 -19.99 13.20 -13.21
CA GLY A 439 -20.56 12.83 -11.91
C GLY A 439 -19.88 11.63 -11.27
N LEU A 440 -19.49 10.65 -12.06
CA LEU A 440 -18.73 9.48 -11.61
C LEU A 440 -17.33 9.89 -11.10
N TRP A 441 -16.61 10.73 -11.85
CA TRP A 441 -15.31 11.25 -11.44
C TRP A 441 -15.38 12.15 -10.21
N LEU A 442 -16.37 13.04 -10.16
CA LEU A 442 -16.60 13.90 -8.99
C LEU A 442 -16.84 13.06 -7.74
N ALA A 443 -17.68 12.02 -7.85
CA ALA A 443 -17.93 11.08 -6.76
C ALA A 443 -16.64 10.37 -6.31
N PHE A 444 -15.77 9.96 -7.25
CA PHE A 444 -14.50 9.33 -6.95
C PHE A 444 -13.50 10.28 -6.27
N ILE A 445 -13.36 11.51 -6.76
CA ILE A 445 -12.49 12.52 -6.13
C ILE A 445 -13.02 12.87 -4.73
N ALA A 446 -14.34 13.01 -4.57
CA ALA A 446 -14.94 13.22 -3.26
C ALA A 446 -14.70 12.03 -2.31
N PHE A 447 -14.80 10.79 -2.80
CA PHE A 447 -14.46 9.57 -2.02
C PHE A 447 -13.05 9.65 -1.45
N VAL A 448 -12.07 9.97 -2.28
CA VAL A 448 -10.67 10.03 -1.84
C VAL A 448 -10.43 11.20 -0.88
N ALA A 449 -11.00 12.37 -1.17
CA ALA A 449 -10.88 13.58 -0.35
C ALA A 449 -11.55 13.42 1.03
N VAL A 450 -12.80 12.94 1.06
CA VAL A 450 -13.56 12.73 2.32
C VAL A 450 -12.87 11.73 3.22
N ARG A 451 -12.27 10.68 2.67
CA ARG A 451 -11.46 9.73 3.43
C ARG A 451 -10.34 10.44 4.19
N GLY A 452 -9.56 11.27 3.52
CA GLY A 452 -8.47 12.03 4.13
C GLY A 452 -8.94 13.08 5.14
N LEU A 453 -10.01 13.79 4.84
CA LEU A 453 -10.61 14.77 5.74
C LEU A 453 -11.16 14.14 7.01
N ALA A 454 -11.92 13.05 6.89
CA ALA A 454 -12.47 12.34 8.04
C ALA A 454 -11.35 11.81 8.96
N GLN A 455 -10.29 11.22 8.40
CA GLN A 455 -9.12 10.79 9.17
C GLN A 455 -8.43 11.97 9.87
N THR A 456 -8.32 13.13 9.21
CA THR A 456 -7.77 14.35 9.82
C THR A 456 -8.60 14.82 11.02
N VAL A 457 -9.93 14.79 10.90
CA VAL A 457 -10.84 15.16 12.01
C VAL A 457 -10.71 14.17 13.18
N ILE A 458 -10.68 12.86 12.88
CA ILE A 458 -10.52 11.81 13.90
C ILE A 458 -9.19 11.98 14.64
N TRP A 459 -8.11 12.24 13.93
CA TRP A 459 -6.79 12.49 14.50
C TRP A 459 -6.78 13.71 15.41
N ARG A 460 -7.29 14.86 14.95
CA ARG A 460 -7.35 16.10 15.74
C ARG A 460 -8.17 15.92 17.03
N ARG A 461 -9.35 15.28 16.95
CA ARG A 461 -10.18 15.00 18.14
C ARG A 461 -9.46 14.16 19.17
N ARG A 462 -8.63 13.20 18.72
CA ARG A 462 -7.84 12.38 19.63
C ARG A 462 -6.72 13.17 20.31
N GLN A 463 -6.03 14.05 19.58
CA GLN A 463 -4.99 14.93 20.17
C GLN A 463 -5.56 15.85 21.24
N LEU A 464 -6.72 16.44 21.01
CA LEU A 464 -7.39 17.29 21.99
C LEU A 464 -7.74 16.55 23.29
N ARG A 465 -8.18 15.28 23.20
CA ARG A 465 -8.47 14.47 24.37
C ARG A 465 -7.25 14.02 25.18
N HIS A 466 -6.07 14.05 24.58
CA HIS A 466 -4.84 13.73 25.29
C HIS A 466 -4.17 14.96 25.96
N ASN A 467 -4.53 16.17 25.50
CA ASN A 467 -4.03 17.42 26.04
C ASN A 467 -4.97 18.04 27.09
N ALA A 468 -6.20 17.52 27.20
CA ALA A 468 -7.16 17.82 28.28
C ALA A 468 -7.06 16.76 29.39
#